data_e09a8b07eb10a7921164e26ef144966b
#
_entry.id   e09a8b07eb10a7921164e26ef144966b
#
_cell.length_a   1.000
_cell.length_b   1.000
_cell.length_c   1.000
_cell.angle_alpha   90.00
_cell.angle_beta   90.00
_cell.angle_gamma   90.00
#
_symmetry.space_group_name_H-M   'P 1'
#
loop_
_entity.id
_entity.type
_entity.pdbx_description
1 polymer ?
#
loop_
_entity_poly.entity_id
_entity_poly.type
_entity_poly.pdbx_seq_one_letter_code
_entity_poly.pdbx_strand_id
1 'polypeptide(L)'
;HYQMGGIPTTIRGQVLDKNSQVVNGLYAVGECACVSVHGANRLGTNSLLDLLVFGKSAGDHIVSFSQSTTAHKPLPANAADYTLARVNRLEQSSSGEYSQDVANDLRTAMQQHAGVFRTQAMMDEGVKAVAALRERVKNIHLKDKSLVFNTARVEALEVENLIEAAQSTMVSAAARTECRGAHMVDDYEHPATHPTAPLGRDDVNWLKHTLWESASNSLSYKPVNM
;
A
#
# COMPACT_ATOMS: atom_id res chain seq x y z
N HIS A 1 12.91 -8.31 3.49
CA HIS A 1 11.47 -8.53 3.68
C HIS A 1 10.71 -7.99 2.47
N TYR A 2 9.55 -8.54 2.22
CA TYR A 2 8.72 -8.18 1.07
C TYR A 2 7.30 -7.88 1.57
N GLN A 3 6.76 -6.75 1.20
CA GLN A 3 5.36 -6.43 1.54
C GLN A 3 4.45 -7.12 0.54
N MET A 4 3.66 -8.07 1.01
CA MET A 4 2.66 -8.74 0.18
C MET A 4 1.47 -7.83 -0.07
N GLY A 5 0.94 -7.86 -1.28
CA GLY A 5 -0.13 -6.98 -1.71
C GLY A 5 0.39 -5.84 -2.58
N GLY A 6 -0.36 -4.76 -2.66
CA GLY A 6 -0.03 -3.59 -3.44
C GLY A 6 -1.17 -3.18 -4.38
N ILE A 7 -0.83 -2.45 -5.43
CA ILE A 7 -1.79 -1.98 -6.45
C ILE A 7 -2.34 -3.18 -7.24
N PRO A 8 -3.65 -3.46 -7.22
CA PRO A 8 -4.22 -4.58 -7.96
C PRO A 8 -4.00 -4.42 -9.48
N THR A 9 -3.53 -5.49 -10.12
CA THR A 9 -3.27 -5.47 -11.57
C THR A 9 -3.80 -6.72 -12.28
N THR A 10 -3.96 -6.60 -13.60
CA THR A 10 -4.07 -7.77 -14.49
C THR A 10 -2.70 -8.43 -14.70
N ILE A 11 -2.67 -9.61 -15.32
CA ILE A 11 -1.43 -10.27 -15.76
C ILE A 11 -0.61 -9.46 -16.77
N ARG A 12 -1.17 -8.39 -17.33
CA ARG A 12 -0.50 -7.44 -18.22
C ARG A 12 -0.04 -6.17 -17.49
N GLY A 13 -0.06 -6.18 -16.16
CA GLY A 13 0.35 -5.05 -15.34
C GLY A 13 -0.62 -3.86 -15.36
N GLN A 14 -1.77 -3.96 -16.01
CA GLN A 14 -2.76 -2.88 -16.03
C GLN A 14 -3.40 -2.72 -14.64
N VAL A 15 -3.42 -1.52 -14.12
CA VAL A 15 -4.02 -1.21 -12.82
C VAL A 15 -5.53 -1.39 -12.86
N LEU A 16 -6.08 -1.97 -11.80
CA LEU A 16 -7.52 -2.15 -11.60
C LEU A 16 -8.03 -1.15 -10.57
N ASP A 17 -9.20 -0.57 -10.85
CA ASP A 17 -9.93 0.26 -9.90
C ASP A 17 -10.69 -0.59 -8.85
N LYS A 18 -11.40 0.07 -7.94
CA LYS A 18 -12.22 -0.59 -6.90
C LYS A 18 -13.31 -1.52 -7.43
N ASN A 19 -13.73 -1.35 -8.67
CA ASN A 19 -14.72 -2.20 -9.35
C ASN A 19 -14.06 -3.30 -10.19
N SER A 20 -12.75 -3.50 -10.06
CA SER A 20 -11.94 -4.40 -10.89
C SER A 20 -11.95 -4.05 -12.39
N GLN A 21 -12.19 -2.79 -12.73
CA GLN A 21 -12.10 -2.28 -14.10
C GLN A 21 -10.69 -1.75 -14.37
N VAL A 22 -10.21 -1.96 -15.60
CA VAL A 22 -8.88 -1.47 -16.02
C VAL A 22 -8.86 0.05 -16.06
N VAL A 23 -7.89 0.65 -15.38
CA VAL A 23 -7.55 2.06 -15.51
C VAL A 23 -6.65 2.23 -16.72
N ASN A 24 -7.23 2.68 -17.83
CA ASN A 24 -6.52 2.79 -19.10
C ASN A 24 -5.30 3.71 -19.03
N GLY A 25 -4.15 3.18 -19.46
CA GLY A 25 -2.88 3.92 -19.50
C GLY A 25 -2.10 3.90 -18.18
N LEU A 26 -2.61 3.27 -17.11
CA LEU A 26 -1.91 3.12 -15.83
C LEU A 26 -1.47 1.67 -15.64
N TYR A 27 -0.18 1.50 -15.33
CA TYR A 27 0.44 0.19 -15.11
C TYR A 27 1.21 0.16 -13.79
N ALA A 28 1.25 -1.00 -13.17
CA ALA A 28 2.10 -1.28 -12.03
C ALA A 28 2.64 -2.71 -12.12
N VAL A 29 3.93 -2.89 -11.85
CA VAL A 29 4.61 -4.19 -11.86
C VAL A 29 5.65 -4.25 -10.74
N GLY A 30 5.99 -5.44 -10.29
CA GLY A 30 6.95 -5.66 -9.23
C GLY A 30 6.38 -5.46 -7.85
N GLU A 31 7.21 -5.10 -6.88
CA GLU A 31 6.85 -5.09 -5.45
C GLU A 31 5.68 -4.15 -5.11
N CYS A 32 5.50 -3.06 -5.85
CA CYS A 32 4.36 -2.15 -5.65
C CYS A 32 3.03 -2.69 -6.16
N ALA A 33 3.04 -3.78 -6.97
CA ALA A 33 1.86 -4.33 -7.62
C ALA A 33 1.38 -5.61 -6.94
N CYS A 34 0.11 -5.93 -7.10
CA CYS A 34 -0.49 -7.18 -6.69
C CYS A 34 -1.17 -7.87 -7.87
N VAL A 35 -0.43 -8.72 -8.58
CA VAL A 35 -0.95 -9.61 -9.62
C VAL A 35 -1.53 -10.91 -9.05
N SER A 36 -1.45 -11.10 -7.72
CA SER A 36 -1.99 -12.23 -6.94
C SER A 36 -1.25 -13.57 -7.10
N VAL A 37 0.04 -13.56 -7.44
CA VAL A 37 0.83 -14.78 -7.61
C VAL A 37 1.61 -15.22 -6.37
N HIS A 38 1.73 -14.36 -5.36
CA HIS A 38 2.53 -14.64 -4.16
C HIS A 38 1.70 -15.13 -2.97
N GLY A 39 0.38 -15.00 -3.03
CA GLY A 39 -0.49 -15.26 -1.88
C GLY A 39 -0.19 -14.33 -0.70
N ALA A 40 -0.24 -14.87 0.51
CA ALA A 40 0.03 -14.09 1.73
C ALA A 40 1.52 -14.02 2.11
N ASN A 41 2.38 -14.76 1.41
CA ASN A 41 3.84 -14.65 1.50
C ASN A 41 4.49 -15.25 0.25
N ARG A 42 5.47 -14.56 -0.31
CA ARG A 42 6.17 -15.06 -1.51
C ARG A 42 7.13 -16.20 -1.19
N LEU A 43 7.30 -17.08 -2.15
CA LEU A 43 8.42 -18.03 -2.14
C LEU A 43 9.74 -17.29 -2.40
N GLY A 44 10.82 -17.77 -1.79
CA GLY A 44 12.15 -17.24 -2.00
C GLY A 44 12.49 -17.10 -3.48
N THR A 45 13.14 -16.00 -3.87
CA THR A 45 13.51 -15.61 -5.24
C THR A 45 12.38 -15.25 -6.21
N ASN A 46 11.11 -15.59 -5.92
CA ASN A 46 9.99 -15.34 -6.83
C ASN A 46 9.71 -13.84 -7.08
N SER A 47 10.17 -12.94 -6.23
CA SER A 47 10.06 -11.50 -6.52
C SER A 47 10.86 -11.08 -7.74
N LEU A 48 12.03 -11.66 -7.97
CA LEU A 48 12.84 -11.39 -9.18
C LEU A 48 12.14 -11.93 -10.43
N LEU A 49 11.52 -13.11 -10.36
CA LEU A 49 10.72 -13.66 -11.45
C LEU A 49 9.50 -12.80 -11.75
N ASP A 50 8.80 -12.32 -10.73
CA ASP A 50 7.68 -11.41 -10.86
C ASP A 50 8.08 -10.14 -11.64
N LEU A 51 9.16 -9.47 -11.22
CA LEU A 51 9.67 -8.27 -11.88
C LEU A 51 9.93 -8.51 -13.38
N LEU A 52 10.55 -9.62 -13.73
CA LEU A 52 10.92 -9.95 -15.12
C LEU A 52 9.70 -10.34 -15.94
N VAL A 53 8.87 -11.26 -15.43
CA VAL A 53 7.75 -11.83 -16.19
C VAL A 53 6.67 -10.77 -16.42
N PHE A 54 6.22 -10.10 -15.35
CA PHE A 54 5.15 -9.10 -15.48
C PHE A 54 5.66 -7.77 -16.02
N GLY A 55 6.95 -7.43 -15.80
CA GLY A 55 7.59 -6.31 -16.47
C GLY A 55 7.60 -6.48 -17.99
N LYS A 56 7.99 -7.68 -18.47
CA LYS A 56 7.92 -8.01 -19.89
C LYS A 56 6.49 -8.00 -20.42
N SER A 57 5.55 -8.64 -19.70
CA SER A 57 4.15 -8.69 -20.10
C SER A 57 3.52 -7.29 -20.21
N ALA A 58 3.82 -6.40 -19.28
CA ALA A 58 3.37 -5.01 -19.33
C ALA A 58 4.01 -4.25 -20.49
N GLY A 59 5.32 -4.42 -20.72
CA GLY A 59 6.02 -3.81 -21.85
C GLY A 59 5.43 -4.23 -23.20
N ASP A 60 5.22 -5.53 -23.42
CA ASP A 60 4.61 -6.05 -24.65
C ASP A 60 3.19 -5.48 -24.84
N HIS A 61 2.41 -5.38 -23.77
CA HIS A 61 1.08 -4.79 -23.84
C HIS A 61 1.11 -3.28 -24.12
N ILE A 62 2.02 -2.52 -23.52
CA ILE A 62 2.18 -1.08 -23.75
C ILE A 62 2.54 -0.82 -25.21
N VAL A 63 3.44 -1.61 -25.80
CA VAL A 63 3.80 -1.50 -27.22
C VAL A 63 2.58 -1.71 -28.10
N SER A 64 1.82 -2.79 -27.86
CA SER A 64 0.62 -3.11 -28.64
C SER A 64 -0.46 -2.02 -28.47
N PHE A 65 -0.64 -1.54 -27.25
CA PHE A 65 -1.61 -0.47 -26.93
C PHE A 65 -1.23 0.84 -27.63
N SER A 66 0.06 1.23 -27.62
CA SER A 66 0.54 2.46 -28.25
C SER A 66 0.38 2.43 -29.76
N GLN A 67 0.54 1.25 -30.40
CA GLN A 67 0.34 1.10 -31.84
C GLN A 67 -1.12 1.27 -32.23
N SER A 68 -2.06 0.92 -31.36
CA SER A 68 -3.51 1.05 -31.61
C SER A 68 -4.08 2.41 -31.16
N THR A 69 -3.33 3.18 -30.37
CA THR A 69 -3.79 4.43 -29.77
C THR A 69 -2.87 5.57 -30.20
N THR A 70 -3.26 6.33 -31.19
CA THR A 70 -2.43 7.38 -31.80
C THR A 70 -2.58 8.76 -31.17
N ALA A 71 -3.60 8.98 -30.35
CA ALA A 71 -3.86 10.26 -29.72
C ALA A 71 -3.84 10.17 -28.19
N HIS A 72 -3.12 11.08 -27.56
CA HIS A 72 -3.22 11.28 -26.12
C HIS A 72 -4.58 11.87 -25.75
N LYS A 73 -5.17 11.40 -24.65
CA LYS A 73 -6.34 12.07 -24.08
C LYS A 73 -5.94 13.47 -23.63
N PRO A 74 -6.80 14.48 -23.86
CA PRO A 74 -6.52 15.82 -23.32
C PRO A 74 -6.46 15.75 -21.78
N LEU A 75 -5.50 16.44 -21.20
CA LEU A 75 -5.40 16.58 -19.76
C LEU A 75 -6.54 17.49 -19.27
N PRO A 76 -7.20 17.16 -18.14
CA PRO A 76 -8.11 18.08 -17.48
C PRO A 76 -7.38 19.38 -17.11
N ALA A 77 -8.06 20.51 -17.12
CA ALA A 77 -7.47 21.80 -16.75
C ALA A 77 -6.87 21.81 -15.34
N ASN A 78 -7.42 21.00 -14.45
CA ASN A 78 -7.00 20.84 -13.05
C ASN A 78 -6.07 19.64 -12.79
N ALA A 79 -5.47 19.06 -13.81
CA ALA A 79 -4.67 17.82 -13.68
C ALA A 79 -3.49 17.92 -12.69
N ALA A 80 -2.93 19.12 -12.51
CA ALA A 80 -1.81 19.37 -11.61
C ALA A 80 -2.23 19.88 -10.21
N ASP A 81 -3.48 20.27 -10.01
CA ASP A 81 -3.92 21.02 -8.82
C ASP A 81 -3.62 20.27 -7.51
N TYR A 82 -3.87 18.98 -7.47
CA TYR A 82 -3.58 18.16 -6.28
C TYR A 82 -2.09 18.16 -5.92
N THR A 83 -1.21 17.97 -6.90
CA THR A 83 0.24 17.95 -6.69
C THR A 83 0.74 19.34 -6.30
N LEU A 84 0.27 20.37 -6.98
CA LEU A 84 0.62 21.77 -6.67
C LEU A 84 0.16 22.16 -5.26
N ALA A 85 -1.03 21.75 -4.84
CA ALA A 85 -1.52 22.01 -3.48
C ALA A 85 -0.62 21.39 -2.40
N ARG A 86 -0.15 20.13 -2.60
CA ARG A 86 0.79 19.46 -1.69
C ARG A 86 2.11 20.23 -1.59
N VAL A 87 2.71 20.59 -2.71
CA VAL A 87 3.98 21.33 -2.74
C VAL A 87 3.79 22.72 -2.12
N ASN A 88 2.75 23.45 -2.49
CA ASN A 88 2.46 24.80 -1.97
C ASN A 88 2.23 24.80 -0.46
N ARG A 89 1.57 23.78 0.09
CA ARG A 89 1.39 23.65 1.54
C ARG A 89 2.76 23.61 2.26
N LEU A 90 3.70 22.82 1.75
CA LEU A 90 5.05 22.73 2.32
C LEU A 90 5.82 24.05 2.18
N GLU A 91 5.70 24.72 1.03
CA GLU A 91 6.36 26.01 0.78
C GLU A 91 5.83 27.11 1.70
N GLN A 92 4.53 27.15 1.93
CA GLN A 92 3.88 28.20 2.71
C GLN A 92 3.95 27.94 4.22
N SER A 93 4.27 26.71 4.65
CA SER A 93 4.37 26.38 6.06
C SER A 93 5.47 27.18 6.74
N SER A 94 5.15 27.88 7.85
CA SER A 94 6.10 28.68 8.64
C SER A 94 6.50 27.99 9.96
N SER A 95 5.71 27.02 10.40
CA SER A 95 5.90 26.27 11.64
C SER A 95 5.25 24.89 11.50
N GLY A 96 5.64 23.96 12.35
CA GLY A 96 5.09 22.62 12.38
C GLY A 96 6.12 21.59 12.79
N GLU A 97 5.86 20.33 12.46
CA GLU A 97 6.74 19.21 12.75
C GLU A 97 7.75 18.97 11.61
N TYR A 98 8.87 18.38 11.93
CA TYR A 98 9.80 17.93 10.89
C TYR A 98 9.39 16.56 10.33
N SER A 99 9.56 16.38 9.03
CA SER A 99 9.27 15.11 8.34
C SER A 99 9.98 13.91 8.98
N GLN A 100 11.23 14.13 9.42
CA GLN A 100 12.03 13.09 10.07
C GLN A 100 11.41 12.59 11.38
N ASP A 101 10.84 13.47 12.19
CA ASP A 101 10.22 13.09 13.47
C ASP A 101 8.96 12.27 13.22
N VAL A 102 8.11 12.73 12.31
CA VAL A 102 6.88 11.99 11.93
C VAL A 102 7.23 10.62 11.30
N ALA A 103 8.27 10.56 10.45
CA ALA A 103 8.75 9.31 9.86
C ALA A 103 9.29 8.33 10.90
N ASN A 104 10.01 8.80 11.90
CA ASN A 104 10.54 7.97 12.99
C ASN A 104 9.41 7.42 13.87
N ASP A 105 8.44 8.26 14.22
CA ASP A 105 7.26 7.82 14.98
C ASP A 105 6.44 6.81 14.18
N LEU A 106 6.31 6.99 12.86
CA LEU A 106 5.65 6.02 11.99
C LEU A 106 6.36 4.66 11.98
N ARG A 107 7.69 4.66 11.82
CA ARG A 107 8.50 3.41 11.88
C ARG A 107 8.33 2.72 13.21
N THR A 108 8.35 3.48 14.30
CA THR A 108 8.16 2.95 15.66
C THR A 108 6.76 2.35 15.83
N ALA A 109 5.72 3.06 15.41
CA ALA A 109 4.35 2.57 15.48
C ALA A 109 4.16 1.27 14.66
N MET A 110 4.68 1.23 13.43
CA MET A 110 4.59 0.03 12.59
C MET A 110 5.37 -1.14 13.18
N GLN A 111 6.56 -0.90 13.75
CA GLN A 111 7.34 -1.95 14.41
C GLN A 111 6.64 -2.51 15.65
N GLN A 112 5.98 -1.65 16.43
CA GLN A 112 5.30 -2.06 17.66
C GLN A 112 3.98 -2.78 17.40
N HIS A 113 3.21 -2.33 16.40
CA HIS A 113 1.83 -2.77 16.21
C HIS A 113 1.61 -3.69 14.99
N ALA A 114 2.53 -3.69 14.03
CA ALA A 114 2.51 -4.54 12.85
C ALA A 114 3.82 -5.33 12.65
N GLY A 115 4.57 -5.54 13.73
CA GLY A 115 5.79 -6.35 13.74
C GLY A 115 5.53 -7.84 13.51
N VAL A 116 6.55 -8.66 13.75
CA VAL A 116 6.47 -10.12 13.55
C VAL A 116 5.52 -10.77 14.56
N PHE A 117 5.60 -10.37 15.82
CA PHE A 117 4.73 -10.85 16.90
C PHE A 117 3.67 -9.79 17.18
N ARG A 118 2.41 -10.15 17.08
CA ARG A 118 1.30 -9.22 17.26
C ARG A 118 0.07 -9.92 17.84
N THR A 119 -0.74 -9.13 18.53
CA THR A 119 -2.05 -9.53 19.02
C THR A 119 -3.12 -8.61 18.39
N GLN A 120 -4.38 -9.02 18.47
CA GLN A 120 -5.48 -8.17 18.01
C GLN A 120 -5.47 -6.81 18.72
N ALA A 121 -5.27 -6.81 20.04
CA ALA A 121 -5.22 -5.58 20.82
C ALA A 121 -4.11 -4.63 20.36
N MET A 122 -2.90 -5.15 20.09
CA MET A 122 -1.80 -4.35 19.57
C MET A 122 -2.13 -3.75 18.19
N MET A 123 -2.78 -4.51 17.31
CA MET A 123 -3.15 -4.02 15.98
C MET A 123 -4.25 -2.96 16.06
N ASP A 124 -5.22 -3.10 16.96
CA ASP A 124 -6.29 -2.11 17.17
C ASP A 124 -5.72 -0.78 17.70
N GLU A 125 -4.70 -0.83 18.56
CA GLU A 125 -3.96 0.36 18.98
C GLU A 125 -3.15 0.95 17.82
N GLY A 126 -2.53 0.11 17.00
CA GLY A 126 -1.81 0.52 15.80
C GLY A 126 -2.66 1.28 14.80
N VAL A 127 -3.91 0.86 14.57
CA VAL A 127 -4.86 1.59 13.73
C VAL A 127 -5.07 3.02 14.24
N LYS A 128 -5.20 3.20 15.55
CA LYS A 128 -5.36 4.53 16.18
C LYS A 128 -4.08 5.35 16.06
N ALA A 129 -2.92 4.73 16.33
CA ALA A 129 -1.62 5.40 16.27
C ALA A 129 -1.31 5.89 14.86
N VAL A 130 -1.49 5.06 13.83
CA VAL A 130 -1.24 5.46 12.44
C VAL A 130 -2.25 6.52 11.98
N ALA A 131 -3.52 6.42 12.39
CA ALA A 131 -4.51 7.46 12.10
C ALA A 131 -4.12 8.83 12.72
N ALA A 132 -3.60 8.83 13.94
CA ALA A 132 -3.11 10.07 14.57
C ALA A 132 -1.89 10.65 13.82
N LEU A 133 -0.96 9.79 13.38
CA LEU A 133 0.18 10.21 12.57
C LEU A 133 -0.25 10.78 11.22
N ARG A 134 -1.30 10.24 10.59
CA ARG A 134 -1.87 10.75 9.34
C ARG A 134 -2.35 12.21 9.49
N GLU A 135 -2.89 12.58 10.63
CA GLU A 135 -3.24 13.99 10.90
C GLU A 135 -1.99 14.86 11.10
N ARG A 136 -0.95 14.35 11.76
CA ARG A 136 0.31 15.07 11.98
C ARG A 136 1.05 15.40 10.67
N VAL A 137 1.00 14.52 9.69
CA VAL A 137 1.60 14.74 8.36
C VAL A 137 1.15 16.05 7.72
N LYS A 138 -0.10 16.47 7.96
CA LYS A 138 -0.64 17.73 7.45
C LYS A 138 0.09 18.96 8.00
N ASN A 139 0.74 18.84 9.16
CA ASN A 139 1.47 19.90 9.86
C ASN A 139 2.98 19.86 9.62
N ILE A 140 3.45 19.05 8.67
CA ILE A 140 4.87 19.04 8.31
C ILE A 140 5.28 20.39 7.74
N HIS A 141 6.41 20.88 8.22
CA HIS A 141 7.01 22.13 7.82
C HIS A 141 8.43 21.92 7.29
N LEU A 142 8.82 22.68 6.27
CA LEU A 142 10.16 22.68 5.73
C LEU A 142 10.94 23.87 6.28
N LYS A 143 12.11 23.59 6.86
CA LYS A 143 13.08 24.65 7.23
C LYS A 143 13.82 25.16 6.00
N ASP A 144 14.26 24.23 5.14
CA ASP A 144 14.90 24.56 3.87
C ASP A 144 13.82 24.78 2.78
N LYS A 145 13.77 25.98 2.22
CA LYS A 145 12.87 26.39 1.14
C LYS A 145 13.58 26.50 -0.22
N SER A 146 14.84 26.05 -0.33
CA SER A 146 15.56 26.06 -1.59
C SER A 146 14.78 25.31 -2.68
N LEU A 147 14.86 25.80 -3.92
CA LEU A 147 14.15 25.21 -5.06
C LEU A 147 14.96 24.11 -5.76
N VAL A 148 16.28 24.11 -5.55
CA VAL A 148 17.19 23.22 -6.25
C VAL A 148 17.72 22.17 -5.30
N PHE A 149 17.58 20.89 -5.67
CA PHE A 149 18.09 19.73 -4.95
C PHE A 149 17.67 19.67 -3.47
N ASN A 150 16.41 19.99 -3.17
CA ASN A 150 15.86 20.03 -1.82
C ASN A 150 15.37 18.63 -1.38
N THR A 151 16.26 17.87 -0.73
CA THR A 151 15.96 16.53 -0.21
C THR A 151 14.93 16.55 0.92
N ALA A 152 14.91 17.61 1.74
CA ALA A 152 13.92 17.74 2.81
C ALA A 152 12.49 17.86 2.26
N ARG A 153 12.31 18.51 1.10
CA ARG A 153 11.01 18.54 0.41
C ARG A 153 10.61 17.16 -0.10
N VAL A 154 11.54 16.44 -0.70
CA VAL A 154 11.29 15.07 -1.17
C VAL A 154 10.90 14.17 -0.01
N GLU A 155 11.66 14.17 1.09
CA GLU A 155 11.36 13.41 2.31
C GLU A 155 9.98 13.75 2.88
N ALA A 156 9.59 15.02 2.93
CA ALA A 156 8.26 15.42 3.41
C ALA A 156 7.14 14.84 2.54
N LEU A 157 7.30 14.84 1.21
CA LEU A 157 6.33 14.23 0.28
C LEU A 157 6.33 12.70 0.38
N GLU A 158 7.48 12.08 0.63
CA GLU A 158 7.60 10.64 0.85
C GLU A 158 6.89 10.19 2.13
N VAL A 159 6.99 10.96 3.23
CA VAL A 159 6.27 10.65 4.47
C VAL A 159 4.76 10.66 4.27
N GLU A 160 4.23 11.56 3.45
CA GLU A 160 2.82 11.54 3.05
C GLU A 160 2.42 10.24 2.34
N ASN A 161 3.29 9.73 1.48
CA ASN A 161 3.04 8.47 0.77
C ASN A 161 3.20 7.25 1.71
N LEU A 162 4.21 7.27 2.59
CA LEU A 162 4.46 6.21 3.56
C LEU A 162 3.29 6.03 4.54
N ILE A 163 2.67 7.12 4.97
CA ILE A 163 1.53 7.04 5.91
C ILE A 163 0.31 6.37 5.26
N GLU A 164 0.07 6.58 3.97
CA GLU A 164 -1.01 5.91 3.24
C GLU A 164 -0.75 4.39 3.14
N ALA A 165 0.48 3.99 2.84
CA ALA A 165 0.86 2.57 2.82
C ALA A 165 0.75 1.93 4.21
N ALA A 166 1.19 2.63 5.25
CA ALA A 166 1.08 2.17 6.64
C ALA A 166 -0.37 2.04 7.10
N GLN A 167 -1.23 3.01 6.77
CA GLN A 167 -2.67 2.96 7.07
C GLN A 167 -3.33 1.75 6.40
N SER A 168 -3.06 1.54 5.11
CA SER A 168 -3.53 0.37 4.36
C SER A 168 -3.13 -0.94 5.03
N THR A 169 -1.86 -1.06 5.40
CA THR A 169 -1.31 -2.25 6.06
C THR A 169 -1.97 -2.48 7.42
N MET A 170 -2.04 -1.44 8.25
CA MET A 170 -2.54 -1.53 9.62
C MET A 170 -4.02 -1.89 9.67
N VAL A 171 -4.86 -1.19 8.89
CA VAL A 171 -6.31 -1.44 8.83
C VAL A 171 -6.61 -2.83 8.26
N SER A 172 -5.87 -3.24 7.22
CA SER A 172 -6.05 -4.57 6.62
C SER A 172 -5.61 -5.69 7.56
N ALA A 173 -4.51 -5.51 8.29
CA ALA A 173 -4.01 -6.48 9.26
C ALA A 173 -4.97 -6.63 10.45
N ALA A 174 -5.42 -5.51 11.04
CA ALA A 174 -6.33 -5.53 12.19
C ALA A 174 -7.69 -6.16 11.87
N ALA A 175 -8.15 -6.03 10.62
CA ALA A 175 -9.41 -6.61 10.19
C ALA A 175 -9.33 -8.14 9.95
N ARG A 176 -8.14 -8.70 9.72
CA ARG A 176 -7.98 -10.12 9.35
C ARG A 176 -7.77 -11.01 10.58
N THR A 177 -8.80 -11.74 10.96
CA THR A 177 -8.85 -12.58 12.16
C THR A 177 -8.42 -14.03 11.91
N GLU A 178 -7.24 -14.21 11.32
CA GLU A 178 -6.62 -15.51 11.05
C GLU A 178 -5.10 -15.38 11.05
N CYS A 179 -4.38 -16.51 10.94
CA CYS A 179 -2.98 -16.54 10.55
C CYS A 179 -2.85 -17.02 9.09
N ARG A 180 -2.07 -16.27 8.25
CA ARG A 180 -1.85 -16.65 6.84
C ARG A 180 -0.54 -16.06 6.29
N GLY A 181 0.39 -16.93 5.95
CA GLY A 181 1.68 -16.51 5.42
C GLY A 181 2.45 -15.63 6.41
N ALA A 182 2.75 -14.40 6.03
CA ALA A 182 3.44 -13.45 6.90
C ALA A 182 2.52 -12.78 7.94
N HIS A 183 1.21 -12.93 7.81
CA HIS A 183 0.25 -12.44 8.81
C HIS A 183 0.09 -13.47 9.92
N MET A 184 0.84 -13.28 11.01
CA MET A 184 0.85 -14.14 12.18
C MET A 184 0.36 -13.34 13.39
N VAL A 185 -0.67 -13.86 14.07
CA VAL A 185 -1.31 -13.21 15.22
C VAL A 185 -1.46 -14.24 16.33
N ASP A 186 -0.86 -13.97 17.48
CA ASP A 186 -0.80 -14.91 18.60
C ASP A 186 -2.20 -15.38 19.07
N ASP A 187 -3.19 -14.46 19.01
CA ASP A 187 -4.58 -14.78 19.39
C ASP A 187 -5.23 -15.86 18.52
N TYR A 188 -4.73 -16.08 17.31
CA TYR A 188 -5.31 -17.00 16.31
C TYR A 188 -4.43 -18.23 16.04
N GLU A 189 -3.28 -18.35 16.69
CA GLU A 189 -2.33 -19.45 16.47
C GLU A 189 -2.87 -20.81 16.87
N HIS A 190 -3.82 -20.88 17.79
CA HIS A 190 -4.30 -22.13 18.34
C HIS A 190 -5.40 -22.80 17.51
N PRO A 191 -5.29 -24.13 17.27
CA PRO A 191 -6.21 -24.91 16.44
C PRO A 191 -7.62 -25.10 17.03
N ALA A 192 -7.97 -24.46 18.14
CA ALA A 192 -9.27 -24.63 18.79
C ALA A 192 -10.45 -24.25 17.91
N THR A 193 -10.23 -23.37 16.92
CA THR A 193 -11.28 -22.95 15.97
C THR A 193 -11.28 -23.76 14.66
N HIS A 194 -10.14 -24.39 14.30
CA HIS A 194 -10.00 -25.20 13.08
C HIS A 194 -9.01 -26.35 13.28
N PRO A 195 -9.45 -27.49 13.79
CA PRO A 195 -8.56 -28.62 14.10
C PRO A 195 -7.85 -29.22 12.86
N THR A 196 -8.27 -28.89 11.66
CA THR A 196 -7.68 -29.34 10.40
C THR A 196 -6.89 -28.28 9.65
N ALA A 197 -6.92 -27.01 10.08
CA ALA A 197 -6.19 -25.94 9.44
C ALA A 197 -4.83 -25.73 10.14
N PRO A 198 -3.71 -25.71 9.42
CA PRO A 198 -2.42 -25.41 10.02
C PRO A 198 -2.42 -23.98 10.57
N LEU A 199 -2.06 -23.82 11.86
CA LEU A 199 -1.69 -22.56 12.51
C LEU A 199 -2.72 -21.42 12.30
N GLY A 200 -3.98 -21.63 12.70
CA GLY A 200 -4.98 -20.56 12.73
C GLY A 200 -5.49 -20.06 11.37
N ARG A 201 -5.21 -20.78 10.28
CA ARG A 201 -5.70 -20.45 8.94
C ARG A 201 -7.21 -20.70 8.82
N ASP A 202 -7.94 -19.76 8.26
CA ASP A 202 -9.39 -19.83 8.06
C ASP A 202 -9.76 -19.61 6.58
N ASP A 203 -9.79 -20.71 5.81
CA ASP A 203 -10.15 -20.64 4.39
C ASP A 203 -11.64 -20.38 4.15
N VAL A 204 -12.49 -20.63 5.12
CA VAL A 204 -13.95 -20.41 4.99
C VAL A 204 -14.25 -18.92 4.94
N ASN A 205 -13.64 -18.15 5.86
CA ASN A 205 -13.92 -16.73 5.99
C ASN A 205 -12.88 -15.85 5.29
N TRP A 206 -11.63 -16.32 5.12
CA TRP A 206 -10.51 -15.48 4.75
C TRP A 206 -9.77 -15.88 3.46
N LEU A 207 -10.26 -16.84 2.66
CA LEU A 207 -9.72 -17.10 1.33
C LEU A 207 -10.14 -16.00 0.34
N LYS A 208 -9.72 -14.78 0.64
CA LYS A 208 -10.07 -13.56 -0.10
C LYS A 208 -8.97 -12.50 0.04
N HIS A 209 -8.86 -11.64 -0.95
CA HIS A 209 -8.07 -10.41 -0.86
C HIS A 209 -8.82 -9.38 0.00
N THR A 210 -8.08 -8.63 0.80
CA THR A 210 -8.55 -7.44 1.48
C THR A 210 -8.16 -6.24 0.63
N LEU A 211 -9.12 -5.39 0.28
CA LEU A 211 -8.92 -4.17 -0.50
C LEU A 211 -9.24 -2.97 0.38
N TRP A 212 -8.31 -2.04 0.47
CA TRP A 212 -8.47 -0.80 1.22
C TRP A 212 -8.66 0.40 0.28
N GLU A 213 -9.62 1.26 0.59
CA GLU A 213 -9.88 2.51 -0.12
C GLU A 213 -9.48 3.71 0.75
N SER A 214 -8.47 4.49 0.32
CA SER A 214 -7.92 5.61 1.09
C SER A 214 -8.96 6.70 1.38
N ALA A 215 -9.80 7.04 0.40
CA ALA A 215 -10.76 8.14 0.51
C ALA A 215 -11.80 7.93 1.62
N SER A 216 -12.29 6.71 1.78
CA SER A 216 -13.29 6.32 2.77
C SER A 216 -12.72 5.62 3.99
N ASN A 217 -11.43 5.28 3.97
CA ASN A 217 -10.77 4.41 4.94
C ASN A 217 -11.57 3.11 5.19
N SER A 218 -12.14 2.55 4.13
CA SER A 218 -12.99 1.36 4.21
C SER A 218 -12.34 0.15 3.57
N LEU A 219 -12.79 -1.04 4.00
CA LEU A 219 -12.36 -2.32 3.45
C LEU A 219 -13.44 -2.94 2.59
N SER A 220 -13.01 -3.58 1.53
CA SER A 220 -13.81 -4.50 0.73
C SER A 220 -13.04 -5.78 0.46
N TYR A 221 -13.69 -6.79 -0.08
CA TYR A 221 -13.08 -8.10 -0.26
C TYR A 221 -13.31 -8.62 -1.67
N LYS A 222 -12.30 -9.32 -2.20
CA LYS A 222 -12.34 -9.97 -3.51
C LYS A 222 -11.94 -11.44 -3.36
N PRO A 223 -12.68 -12.40 -3.94
CA PRO A 223 -12.29 -13.81 -3.91
C PRO A 223 -10.91 -14.03 -4.53
N VAL A 224 -10.19 -15.02 -4.00
CA VAL A 224 -8.97 -15.54 -4.63
C VAL A 224 -9.39 -16.48 -5.75
N ASN A 225 -8.79 -16.33 -6.94
CA ASN A 225 -8.89 -17.31 -8.02
C ASN A 225 -7.81 -18.36 -7.82
N MET A 226 -8.23 -19.62 -7.68
CA MET A 226 -7.36 -20.78 -7.51
C MET A 226 -7.11 -21.47 -8.85
#